data_5aa16abc9ba1985070300f8521772451
#
_entry.id   5aa16abc9ba1985070300f8521772451
#
_cell.length_a   1.000
_cell.length_b   1.000
_cell.length_c   1.000
_cell.angle_alpha   90.00
_cell.angle_beta   90.00
_cell.angle_gamma   90.00
#
_symmetry.space_group_name_H-M   'P 1'
#
loop_
_entity.id
_entity.type
_entity.pdbx_description
1 polymer ?
#
loop_
_entity_poly.entity_id
_entity_poly.type
_entity_poly.pdbx_seq_one_letter_code
_entity_poly.pdbx_strand_id
1 'polypeptide(L)'
;MSIELPKMSPEITNLSIKLRTKYYSNGQKKSEGSYHSYHPVFNHIFWYENGNKKSEGFYKGYHERYGEWKFWHNNGQLACTGIYEDEAEDMAKTKAGLWIFWDESGNKVHEREYNEIELSVMLMIMDEWKWNKLRADGCSKELIDKFGEYIFN
;
A
#
# COMPACT_ATOMS: atom_id res chain seq x y z
N MET A 1 13.19 4.34 17.45
CA MET A 1 13.82 3.68 16.28
C MET A 1 13.91 4.69 15.15
N SER A 2 15.10 5.00 14.71
CA SER A 2 15.28 5.75 13.48
C SER A 2 15.02 4.79 12.31
N ILE A 3 14.00 5.08 11.52
CA ILE A 3 13.78 4.40 10.24
C ILE A 3 14.92 4.86 9.33
N GLU A 4 15.88 3.98 9.05
CA GLU A 4 16.84 4.25 7.99
C GLU A 4 16.06 4.30 6.67
N LEU A 5 16.13 5.45 6.00
CA LEU A 5 15.59 5.58 4.64
C LEU A 5 16.35 4.62 3.74
N PRO A 6 15.66 3.91 2.83
CA PRO A 6 16.32 2.98 1.92
C PRO A 6 17.41 3.70 1.14
N LYS A 7 18.58 3.06 0.99
CA LYS A 7 19.67 3.57 0.16
C LYS A 7 19.16 3.69 -1.28
N MET A 8 18.95 4.92 -1.71
CA MET A 8 18.60 5.21 -3.10
C MET A 8 19.76 4.83 -4.01
N SER A 9 19.45 4.22 -5.17
CA SER A 9 20.48 3.93 -6.15
C SER A 9 21.15 5.23 -6.63
N PRO A 10 22.45 5.22 -6.93
CA PRO A 10 23.22 6.41 -7.32
C PRO A 10 22.68 7.13 -8.57
N GLU A 11 21.88 6.45 -9.38
CA GLU A 11 21.28 6.98 -10.60
C GLU A 11 20.18 8.03 -10.33
N ILE A 12 19.62 8.06 -9.11
CA ILE A 12 18.55 9.01 -8.76
C ILE A 12 19.09 10.41 -8.43
N THR A 13 20.38 10.57 -8.14
CA THR A 13 20.98 11.83 -7.69
C THR A 13 21.06 12.93 -8.77
N ASN A 14 20.87 12.58 -10.07
CA ASN A 14 20.98 13.54 -11.19
C ASN A 14 19.64 13.81 -11.89
N LEU A 15 18.50 13.40 -11.29
CA LEU A 15 17.22 13.37 -11.97
C LEU A 15 16.31 14.52 -11.48
N SER A 16 15.67 15.21 -12.42
CA SER A 16 14.74 16.29 -12.07
C SER A 16 13.49 15.73 -11.38
N ILE A 17 13.48 15.77 -10.06
CA ILE A 17 12.32 15.40 -9.25
C ILE A 17 11.38 16.61 -9.18
N LYS A 18 10.10 16.39 -9.48
CA LYS A 18 9.06 17.44 -9.47
C LYS A 18 7.93 17.06 -8.54
N LEU A 19 7.59 17.96 -7.63
CA LEU A 19 6.35 17.87 -6.87
C LEU A 19 5.18 18.08 -7.84
N ARG A 20 4.17 17.20 -7.78
CA ARG A 20 2.94 17.31 -8.58
C ARG A 20 1.73 17.14 -7.69
N THR A 21 0.74 18.01 -7.90
CA THR A 21 -0.58 17.89 -7.31
C THR A 21 -1.59 17.68 -8.43
N LYS A 22 -2.45 16.68 -8.28
CA LYS A 22 -3.59 16.44 -9.18
C LYS A 22 -4.88 16.75 -8.45
N TYR A 23 -5.88 17.17 -9.19
CA TYR A 23 -7.20 17.54 -8.66
C TYR A 23 -8.29 16.73 -9.33
N TYR A 24 -9.38 16.55 -8.62
CA TYR A 24 -10.67 16.10 -9.18
C TYR A 24 -11.35 17.25 -9.92
N SER A 25 -12.39 16.93 -10.70
CA SER A 25 -13.19 17.94 -11.42
C SER A 25 -13.89 18.94 -10.51
N ASN A 26 -14.18 18.54 -9.26
CA ASN A 26 -14.78 19.42 -8.24
C ASN A 26 -13.76 20.34 -7.54
N GLY A 27 -12.49 20.32 -7.94
CA GLY A 27 -11.42 21.14 -7.36
C GLY A 27 -10.74 20.56 -6.11
N GLN A 28 -11.21 19.44 -5.57
CA GLN A 28 -10.57 18.78 -4.45
C GLN A 28 -9.25 18.11 -4.89
N LYS A 29 -8.25 18.09 -4.01
CA LYS A 29 -7.02 17.35 -4.26
C LYS A 29 -7.33 15.87 -4.48
N LYS A 30 -6.70 15.28 -5.50
CA LYS A 30 -6.75 13.86 -5.80
C LYS A 30 -5.48 13.14 -5.37
N SER A 31 -4.32 13.74 -5.63
CA SER A 31 -3.03 13.19 -5.20
C SER A 31 -1.98 14.29 -5.12
N GLU A 32 -1.01 14.11 -4.24
CA GLU A 32 0.17 14.98 -4.11
C GLU A 32 1.39 14.12 -3.81
N GLY A 33 2.50 14.40 -4.48
CA GLY A 33 3.76 13.70 -4.27
C GLY A 33 4.81 14.02 -5.31
N SER A 34 6.00 13.54 -5.07
CA SER A 34 7.15 13.76 -5.95
C SER A 34 7.21 12.73 -7.06
N TYR A 35 7.60 13.17 -8.25
CA TYR A 35 7.74 12.33 -9.43
C TYR A 35 9.10 12.53 -10.07
N HIS A 36 9.70 11.42 -10.46
CA HIS A 36 10.79 11.39 -11.43
C HIS A 36 10.22 10.94 -12.76
N SER A 37 10.23 11.83 -13.76
CA SER A 37 9.53 11.63 -15.04
C SER A 37 8.03 11.35 -14.82
N TYR A 38 7.59 10.12 -14.98
CA TYR A 38 6.19 9.69 -14.76
C TYR A 38 6.04 8.78 -13.53
N HIS A 39 7.15 8.40 -12.90
CA HIS A 39 7.17 7.45 -11.79
C HIS A 39 7.10 8.19 -10.45
N PRO A 40 6.19 7.79 -9.54
CA PRO A 40 6.14 8.33 -8.20
C PRO A 40 7.40 7.92 -7.43
N VAL A 41 7.94 8.87 -6.66
CA VAL A 41 9.07 8.67 -5.74
C VAL A 41 8.79 9.40 -4.44
N PHE A 42 9.32 8.90 -3.33
CA PHE A 42 9.13 9.47 -1.99
C PHE A 42 7.68 9.42 -1.50
N ASN A 43 7.34 10.26 -0.54
CA ASN A 43 6.02 10.29 0.07
C ASN A 43 4.94 10.76 -0.91
N HIS A 44 3.83 10.06 -0.90
CA HIS A 44 2.63 10.36 -1.67
C HIS A 44 1.41 10.31 -0.78
N ILE A 45 0.47 11.23 -1.02
CA ILE A 45 -0.83 11.28 -0.39
C ILE A 45 -1.89 11.27 -1.49
N PHE A 46 -2.92 10.47 -1.27
CA PHE A 46 -4.10 10.39 -2.14
C PHE A 46 -5.36 10.73 -1.34
N TRP A 47 -6.33 11.35 -1.97
CA TRP A 47 -7.61 11.73 -1.38
C TRP A 47 -8.77 11.16 -2.19
N TYR A 48 -9.88 10.98 -1.52
CA TYR A 48 -11.17 10.77 -2.14
C TYR A 48 -11.73 12.09 -2.68
N GLU A 49 -12.74 12.00 -3.53
CA GLU A 49 -13.38 13.18 -4.14
C GLU A 49 -14.11 14.06 -3.11
N ASN A 50 -14.50 13.51 -1.95
CA ASN A 50 -15.07 14.25 -0.83
C ASN A 50 -14.02 15.01 0.01
N GLY A 51 -12.72 14.91 -0.32
CA GLY A 51 -11.62 15.56 0.39
C GLY A 51 -11.02 14.77 1.54
N ASN A 52 -11.61 13.64 1.94
CA ASN A 52 -11.01 12.77 2.94
C ASN A 52 -9.79 12.04 2.38
N LYS A 53 -8.80 11.80 3.24
CA LYS A 53 -7.61 11.05 2.86
C LYS A 53 -7.99 9.62 2.44
N LYS A 54 -7.39 9.14 1.36
CA LYS A 54 -7.58 7.77 0.83
C LYS A 54 -6.41 6.86 1.16
N SER A 55 -5.18 7.30 0.91
CA SER A 55 -3.98 6.56 1.26
C SER A 55 -2.77 7.46 1.34
N GLU A 56 -1.77 7.02 2.08
CA GLU A 56 -0.45 7.65 2.11
C GLU A 56 0.64 6.61 2.33
N GLY A 57 1.82 6.91 1.79
CA GLY A 57 3.00 6.07 1.96
C GLY A 57 4.14 6.49 1.03
N PHE A 58 5.20 5.72 1.06
CA PHE A 58 6.43 5.99 0.34
C PHE A 58 6.51 5.14 -0.94
N TYR A 59 6.95 5.75 -2.04
CA TYR A 59 7.34 5.06 -3.26
C TYR A 59 8.85 5.08 -3.42
N LYS A 60 9.42 3.93 -3.66
CA LYS A 60 10.86 3.76 -3.92
C LYS A 60 11.22 4.15 -5.35
N GLY A 61 10.30 4.02 -6.27
CA GLY A 61 10.40 4.27 -7.71
C GLY A 61 9.52 3.29 -8.50
N TYR A 62 9.28 3.55 -9.78
CA TYR A 62 8.53 2.65 -10.68
C TYR A 62 7.19 2.14 -10.11
N HIS A 63 6.48 2.98 -9.34
CA HIS A 63 5.24 2.63 -8.62
C HIS A 63 5.40 1.59 -7.50
N GLU A 64 6.60 1.38 -7.02
CA GLU A 64 6.89 0.46 -5.93
C GLU A 64 6.64 1.12 -4.58
N ARG A 65 5.66 0.58 -3.84
CA ARG A 65 5.41 0.96 -2.45
C ARG A 65 6.51 0.39 -1.56
N TYR A 66 6.91 1.18 -0.55
CA TYR A 66 7.91 0.78 0.42
C TYR A 66 7.59 1.34 1.80
N GLY A 67 7.95 0.62 2.86
CA GLY A 67 7.72 1.05 4.22
C GLY A 67 6.25 1.06 4.63
N GLU A 68 5.92 1.84 5.63
CA GLU A 68 4.56 1.92 6.17
C GLU A 68 3.60 2.58 5.16
N TRP A 69 2.45 1.95 4.97
CA TRP A 69 1.33 2.47 4.21
C TRP A 69 0.09 2.51 5.05
N LYS A 70 -0.70 3.59 4.90
CA LYS A 70 -1.99 3.79 5.55
C LYS A 70 -3.06 4.01 4.51
N PHE A 71 -4.23 3.43 4.76
CA PHE A 71 -5.41 3.53 3.92
C PHE A 71 -6.62 3.91 4.77
N TRP A 72 -7.50 4.72 4.24
CA TRP A 72 -8.70 5.19 4.92
C TRP A 72 -9.96 4.85 4.14
N HIS A 73 -11.04 4.65 4.85
CA HIS A 73 -12.38 4.61 4.30
C HIS A 73 -12.78 6.00 3.80
N ASN A 74 -13.79 6.04 2.93
CA ASN A 74 -14.32 7.29 2.38
C ASN A 74 -14.90 8.23 3.46
N ASN A 75 -15.31 7.69 4.62
CA ASN A 75 -15.78 8.47 5.77
C ASN A 75 -14.63 9.06 6.64
N GLY A 76 -13.37 8.82 6.28
CA GLY A 76 -12.20 9.34 6.98
C GLY A 76 -11.67 8.44 8.11
N GLN A 77 -12.35 7.34 8.43
CA GLN A 77 -11.84 6.36 9.38
C GLN A 77 -10.70 5.54 8.77
N LEU A 78 -9.71 5.18 9.59
CA LEU A 78 -8.62 4.31 9.17
C LEU A 78 -9.19 2.95 8.73
N ALA A 79 -8.80 2.48 7.55
CA ALA A 79 -9.24 1.20 7.01
C ALA A 79 -8.19 0.12 7.17
N CYS A 80 -6.92 0.46 6.90
CA CYS A 80 -5.85 -0.53 6.90
C CYS A 80 -4.49 0.14 7.10
N THR A 81 -3.59 -0.53 7.82
CA THR A 81 -2.16 -0.20 7.85
C THR A 81 -1.32 -1.44 7.66
N GLY A 82 -0.15 -1.27 7.06
CA GLY A 82 0.81 -2.35 6.90
C GLY A 82 2.13 -1.87 6.32
N ILE A 83 3.04 -2.79 6.13
CA ILE A 83 4.39 -2.52 5.65
C ILE A 83 4.59 -3.23 4.30
N TYR A 84 5.23 -2.53 3.36
CA TYR A 84 5.78 -3.09 2.13
C TYR A 84 7.29 -3.11 2.23
N GLU A 85 7.89 -4.26 1.93
CA GLU A 85 9.34 -4.45 1.88
C GLU A 85 9.77 -5.00 0.52
N ASP A 86 11.05 -4.84 0.21
CA ASP A 86 11.64 -5.47 -0.96
C ASP A 86 12.00 -6.92 -0.65
N GLU A 87 11.71 -7.83 -1.56
CA GLU A 87 12.39 -9.11 -1.59
C GLU A 87 13.73 -8.99 -2.34
N ALA A 88 14.76 -9.64 -1.80
CA ALA A 88 16.15 -9.41 -2.18
C ALA A 88 16.51 -9.82 -3.63
N GLU A 89 15.68 -10.56 -4.36
CA GLU A 89 16.03 -11.08 -5.70
C GLU A 89 14.89 -11.05 -6.74
N ASP A 90 13.67 -10.72 -6.37
CA ASP A 90 12.56 -10.63 -7.33
C ASP A 90 11.78 -9.34 -7.15
N MET A 91 11.45 -8.66 -8.23
CA MET A 91 10.78 -7.35 -8.23
C MET A 91 9.31 -7.40 -7.77
N ALA A 92 8.91 -8.43 -7.06
CA ALA A 92 7.58 -8.56 -6.51
C ALA A 92 7.48 -7.79 -5.19
N LYS A 93 6.61 -6.81 -5.18
CA LYS A 93 6.26 -6.03 -4.00
C LYS A 93 5.62 -6.92 -2.96
N THR A 94 6.23 -7.03 -1.81
CA THR A 94 5.71 -7.90 -0.79
C THR A 94 5.22 -7.12 0.41
N LYS A 95 4.03 -7.50 0.86
CA LYS A 95 3.55 -7.13 2.18
C LYS A 95 4.37 -7.85 3.21
N ALA A 96 4.82 -7.13 4.23
CA ALA A 96 5.61 -7.67 5.32
C ALA A 96 5.04 -7.27 6.67
N GLY A 97 5.39 -8.02 7.70
CA GLY A 97 4.98 -7.72 9.05
C GLY A 97 3.47 -7.72 9.27
N LEU A 98 3.04 -7.01 10.29
CA LEU A 98 1.65 -7.00 10.73
C LEU A 98 0.81 -6.03 9.90
N TRP A 99 -0.26 -6.54 9.30
CA TRP A 99 -1.31 -5.76 8.65
C TRP A 99 -2.56 -5.77 9.51
N ILE A 100 -3.14 -4.60 9.78
CA ILE A 100 -4.32 -4.42 10.62
C ILE A 100 -5.41 -3.75 9.80
N PHE A 101 -6.65 -4.23 9.97
CA PHE A 101 -7.82 -3.77 9.24
C PHE A 101 -8.91 -3.32 10.21
N TRP A 102 -9.56 -2.20 9.89
CA TRP A 102 -10.67 -1.62 10.65
C TRP A 102 -11.89 -1.42 9.77
N ASP A 103 -13.06 -1.53 10.36
CA ASP A 103 -14.32 -1.18 9.70
C ASP A 103 -14.55 0.34 9.64
N GLU A 104 -15.64 0.75 9.01
CA GLU A 104 -16.01 2.17 8.89
C GLU A 104 -16.41 2.82 10.20
N SER A 105 -16.65 2.05 11.25
CA SER A 105 -16.91 2.50 12.63
C SER A 105 -15.63 2.61 13.46
N GLY A 106 -14.48 2.21 12.91
CA GLY A 106 -13.18 2.24 13.57
C GLY A 106 -12.88 1.01 14.45
N ASN A 107 -13.70 -0.04 14.40
CA ASN A 107 -13.41 -1.29 15.10
C ASN A 107 -12.41 -2.12 14.32
N LYS A 108 -11.42 -2.70 15.02
CA LYS A 108 -10.52 -3.67 14.41
C LYS A 108 -11.29 -4.94 14.04
N VAL A 109 -11.27 -5.31 12.77
CA VAL A 109 -12.01 -6.45 12.22
C VAL A 109 -11.12 -7.59 11.81
N HIS A 110 -9.86 -7.31 11.49
CA HIS A 110 -8.91 -8.34 11.09
C HIS A 110 -7.48 -7.87 11.33
N GLU A 111 -6.58 -8.85 11.53
CA GLU A 111 -5.13 -8.63 11.49
C GLU A 111 -4.46 -9.85 10.86
N ARG A 112 -3.36 -9.62 10.18
CA ARG A 112 -2.56 -10.67 9.57
C ARG A 112 -1.10 -10.29 9.58
N GLU A 113 -0.26 -11.24 9.97
CA GLU A 113 1.18 -11.12 9.84
C GLU A 113 1.65 -11.81 8.55
N TYR A 114 2.40 -11.08 7.73
CA TYR A 114 3.02 -11.59 6.52
C TYR A 114 4.48 -11.89 6.82
N ASN A 115 4.91 -13.10 6.54
CA ASN A 115 6.31 -13.51 6.65
C ASN A 115 6.85 -13.93 5.26
N GLU A 116 8.15 -13.91 5.09
CA GLU A 116 8.83 -14.18 3.81
C GLU A 116 8.45 -15.55 3.19
N ILE A 117 8.27 -16.56 4.03
CA ILE A 117 7.94 -17.93 3.57
C ILE A 117 6.54 -18.02 3.00
N GLU A 118 5.57 -17.33 3.61
CA GLU A 118 4.19 -17.31 3.11
C GLU A 118 4.05 -16.52 1.81
N LEU A 119 4.82 -15.47 1.65
CA LEU A 119 4.78 -14.62 0.46
C LEU A 119 5.35 -15.32 -0.78
N SER A 120 6.46 -16.03 -0.66
CA SER A 120 7.03 -16.79 -1.77
C SER A 120 6.11 -17.93 -2.23
N VAL A 121 5.42 -18.59 -1.31
CA VAL A 121 4.42 -19.61 -1.62
C VAL A 121 3.15 -19.01 -2.25
N MET A 122 2.71 -17.84 -1.79
CA MET A 122 1.54 -17.16 -2.35
C MET A 122 1.76 -16.66 -3.79
N LEU A 123 2.98 -16.26 -4.15
CA LEU A 123 3.32 -15.84 -5.51
C LEU A 123 3.38 -17.00 -6.50
N MET A 124 3.63 -18.23 -6.03
CA MET A 124 3.77 -19.41 -6.89
C MET A 124 2.44 -20.10 -7.22
N ILE A 125 1.35 -19.77 -6.56
CA ILE A 125 0.08 -20.52 -6.69
C ILE A 125 -1.06 -19.60 -7.13
N MET A 126 -1.77 -20.03 -8.19
CA MET A 126 -2.84 -19.35 -8.92
C MET A 126 -4.01 -18.85 -8.05
N ASP A 127 -4.75 -17.86 -8.55
CA ASP A 127 -5.77 -17.04 -7.88
C ASP A 127 -6.77 -17.77 -6.96
N GLU A 128 -7.19 -18.96 -7.31
CA GLU A 128 -8.19 -19.71 -6.54
C GLU A 128 -7.67 -20.20 -5.18
N TRP A 129 -6.38 -20.46 -5.09
CA TRP A 129 -5.75 -20.90 -3.85
C TRP A 129 -5.58 -19.75 -2.82
N LYS A 130 -5.31 -18.55 -3.29
CA LYS A 130 -5.23 -17.33 -2.45
C LYS A 130 -6.54 -17.13 -1.67
N TRP A 131 -7.66 -17.27 -2.34
CA TRP A 131 -8.99 -17.14 -1.76
C TRP A 131 -9.29 -18.21 -0.70
N ASN A 132 -8.91 -19.45 -0.98
CA ASN A 132 -9.15 -20.56 -0.07
C ASN A 132 -8.29 -20.45 1.19
N LYS A 133 -7.06 -19.98 1.06
CA LYS A 133 -6.17 -19.77 2.22
C LYS A 133 -6.66 -18.61 3.10
N LEU A 134 -7.05 -17.49 2.52
CA LEU A 134 -7.60 -16.36 3.29
C LEU A 134 -8.85 -16.75 4.08
N ARG A 135 -9.69 -17.61 3.51
CA ARG A 135 -10.85 -18.18 4.23
C ARG A 135 -10.42 -19.11 5.36
N ALA A 136 -9.42 -19.96 5.12
CA ALA A 136 -8.89 -20.86 6.13
C ALA A 136 -8.25 -20.10 7.30
N ASP A 137 -7.65 -18.92 7.04
CA ASP A 137 -7.08 -18.03 8.04
C ASP A 137 -8.15 -17.17 8.77
N GLY A 138 -9.43 -17.45 8.55
CA GLY A 138 -10.54 -16.78 9.23
C GLY A 138 -11.01 -15.47 8.58
N CYS A 139 -10.48 -15.09 7.43
CA CYS A 139 -10.99 -13.96 6.66
C CYS A 139 -12.36 -14.29 6.05
N SER A 140 -13.38 -13.54 6.41
CA SER A 140 -14.68 -13.66 5.76
C SER A 140 -14.62 -13.21 4.30
N LYS A 141 -15.49 -13.78 3.46
CA LYS A 141 -15.62 -13.35 2.05
C LYS A 141 -15.87 -11.84 1.95
N GLU A 142 -16.68 -11.31 2.87
CA GLU A 142 -17.01 -9.88 2.93
C GLU A 142 -15.78 -9.00 3.19
N LEU A 143 -14.90 -9.41 4.10
CA LEU A 143 -13.62 -8.71 4.35
C LEU A 143 -12.69 -8.80 3.14
N ILE A 144 -12.65 -9.95 2.49
CA ILE A 144 -11.85 -10.14 1.29
C ILE A 144 -12.35 -9.22 0.15
N ASP A 145 -13.66 -9.19 -0.08
CA ASP A 145 -14.26 -8.34 -1.12
C ASP A 145 -14.05 -6.84 -0.82
N LYS A 146 -14.14 -6.45 0.46
CA LYS A 146 -13.97 -5.07 0.90
C LYS A 146 -12.52 -4.58 0.89
N PHE A 147 -11.57 -5.42 1.28
CA PHE A 147 -10.15 -5.08 1.41
C PHE A 147 -9.26 -5.72 0.34
N GLY A 148 -9.84 -6.42 -0.63
CA GLY A 148 -9.10 -7.13 -1.66
C GLY A 148 -8.12 -6.25 -2.42
N GLU A 149 -8.48 -5.00 -2.71
CA GLU A 149 -7.59 -4.04 -3.37
C GLU A 149 -6.34 -3.71 -2.53
N TYR A 150 -6.44 -3.76 -1.19
CA TYR A 150 -5.32 -3.52 -0.27
C TYR A 150 -4.49 -4.77 -0.01
N ILE A 151 -5.11 -5.94 -0.18
CA ILE A 151 -4.48 -7.24 0.07
C ILE A 151 -3.73 -7.74 -1.18
N PHE A 152 -4.24 -7.47 -2.38
CA PHE A 152 -3.74 -8.04 -3.64
C PHE A 152 -3.07 -7.04 -4.60
N ASN A 153 -3.18 -5.76 -4.36
CA ASN A 153 -2.48 -4.72 -5.09
C ASN A 153 -1.33 -4.18 -4.26
#